data_4e5087741f99227ee409c99b800518a5
#
_entry.id   4e5087741f99227ee409c99b800518a5
#
_cell.length_a   1.000
_cell.length_b   1.000
_cell.length_c   1.000
_cell.angle_alpha   90.00
_cell.angle_beta   90.00
_cell.angle_gamma   90.00
#
_symmetry.space_group_name_H-M   'P 1'
#
loop_
_entity.id
_entity.type
_entity.pdbx_description
1 polymer ?
#
loop_
_entity_poly.entity_id
_entity_poly.type
_entity_poly.pdbx_seq_one_letter_code
_entity_poly.pdbx_strand_id
1 'polypeptide(L)'
;MKRIVLLPFALLTASCLAQNPTVSREVEGVYADAHALYVDLHQNPELSFHETQTAAKLAQRLRGLGYEVTEHVGGTGVVAVLKNGDGPTIMLRTELDALPVEEKTGLAYASKAHAQDPPGHDVAVMHACGHDVHIASLVGTAAIMAHTKNTWHGTLMLIGQPGEEAITGAKKMIDDGLFTRFPKPQYGIALHVMNRLPAGKVGVTEGVYNSNSDALRITLFGKGGHGSMPNTTVDPVVMAARTILSLQTIVSREVKPGEMAVVTVGSVQAGTRPNIIPDQAELGLSLRSYKPEIRQQLLAAVTRITKAEALAAGAPKEPLIEHVGGVEFVYNDPPLAQRLRGPLEAALGKDNVVTQPPITASEDFSNFIAQGIPSFYFTLGGADPDKYAAAMAAGEALPSNHSPFFAPDAEPALRTAMAAEVAVLRNLLGGPPQ
;
A
#
# COMPACT_ATOMS: atom_id res chain seq x y z
N MET A 1 -52.97 29.37 -37.87
CA MET A 1 -51.51 29.60 -38.01
C MET A 1 -50.80 28.95 -36.84
N LYS A 2 -50.23 27.76 -37.03
CA LYS A 2 -49.45 27.05 -36.00
C LYS A 2 -48.01 27.48 -36.12
N ARG A 3 -47.45 28.07 -35.06
CA ARG A 3 -46.03 28.42 -34.99
C ARG A 3 -45.24 27.19 -34.56
N ILE A 4 -44.34 26.72 -35.41
CA ILE A 4 -43.35 25.66 -35.12
C ILE A 4 -42.20 26.36 -34.41
N VAL A 5 -41.95 25.96 -33.15
CA VAL A 5 -40.77 26.36 -32.38
C VAL A 5 -39.69 25.32 -32.64
N LEU A 6 -38.69 25.69 -33.38
CA LEU A 6 -37.44 24.92 -33.55
C LEU A 6 -36.55 25.17 -32.34
N LEU A 7 -36.34 24.14 -31.49
CA LEU A 7 -35.31 24.14 -30.48
C LEU A 7 -33.95 23.80 -31.14
N PRO A 8 -32.87 24.54 -30.86
CA PRO A 8 -31.56 24.20 -31.34
C PRO A 8 -31.03 22.98 -30.57
N PHE A 9 -30.72 21.94 -31.30
CA PHE A 9 -29.95 20.79 -30.80
C PHE A 9 -28.51 21.28 -30.61
N ALA A 10 -28.09 21.51 -29.35
CA ALA A 10 -26.70 21.75 -29.02
C ALA A 10 -25.97 20.41 -29.15
N LEU A 11 -25.16 20.26 -30.19
CA LEU A 11 -24.15 19.20 -30.26
C LEU A 11 -23.13 19.45 -29.12
N LEU A 12 -23.22 18.67 -28.07
CA LEU A 12 -22.12 18.49 -27.14
C LEU A 12 -20.99 17.74 -27.89
N THR A 13 -20.03 18.49 -28.41
CA THR A 13 -18.75 17.93 -28.82
C THR A 13 -18.03 17.49 -27.56
N ALA A 14 -18.04 16.19 -27.29
CA ALA A 14 -17.16 15.57 -26.33
C ALA A 14 -15.74 15.85 -26.82
N SER A 15 -15.05 16.79 -26.17
CA SER A 15 -13.60 16.99 -26.32
C SER A 15 -12.91 15.77 -25.75
N CYS A 16 -12.73 14.74 -26.59
CA CYS A 16 -11.80 13.66 -26.34
C CYS A 16 -10.40 14.31 -26.36
N LEU A 17 -9.91 14.77 -25.21
CA LEU A 17 -8.52 15.23 -25.06
C LEU A 17 -7.61 14.04 -25.40
N ALA A 18 -6.85 14.19 -26.47
CA ALA A 18 -6.06 13.12 -27.07
C ALA A 18 -5.00 12.63 -26.06
N GLN A 19 -5.18 11.39 -25.61
CA GLN A 19 -4.12 10.57 -25.01
C GLN A 19 -2.93 10.55 -25.99
N ASN A 20 -1.68 10.47 -25.47
CA ASN A 20 -0.52 10.32 -26.34
C ASN A 20 -0.69 9.08 -27.22
N PRO A 21 -0.93 9.20 -28.52
CA PRO A 21 -1.32 8.07 -29.37
C PRO A 21 -0.23 6.99 -29.48
N THR A 22 1.03 7.36 -29.20
CA THR A 22 2.16 6.42 -29.20
C THR A 22 2.10 5.50 -27.99
N VAL A 23 1.95 6.05 -26.77
CA VAL A 23 1.86 5.26 -25.53
C VAL A 23 0.60 4.36 -25.57
N SER A 24 -0.52 4.88 -26.03
CA SER A 24 -1.75 4.07 -26.14
C SER A 24 -1.58 2.86 -27.08
N ARG A 25 -0.85 3.00 -28.18
CA ARG A 25 -0.57 1.89 -29.11
C ARG A 25 0.39 0.87 -28.51
N GLU A 26 1.40 1.32 -27.78
CA GLU A 26 2.36 0.44 -27.10
C GLU A 26 1.67 -0.39 -26.01
N VAL A 27 0.80 0.24 -25.20
CA VAL A 27 -0.02 -0.44 -24.21
C VAL A 27 -0.94 -1.47 -24.85
N GLU A 28 -1.61 -1.12 -25.97
CA GLU A 28 -2.44 -2.08 -26.71
C GLU A 28 -1.66 -3.32 -27.15
N GLY A 29 -0.41 -3.13 -27.58
CA GLY A 29 0.46 -4.22 -28.04
C GLY A 29 0.84 -5.24 -26.97
N VAL A 30 0.77 -4.89 -25.68
CA VAL A 30 1.14 -5.76 -24.55
C VAL A 30 -0.04 -6.12 -23.64
N TYR A 31 -1.19 -5.48 -23.83
CA TYR A 31 -2.35 -5.61 -22.94
C TYR A 31 -2.84 -7.05 -22.77
N ALA A 32 -2.96 -7.79 -23.86
CA ALA A 32 -3.48 -9.16 -23.82
C ALA A 32 -2.63 -10.07 -22.91
N ASP A 33 -1.30 -9.95 -22.99
CA ASP A 33 -0.37 -10.72 -22.16
C ASP A 33 -0.40 -10.26 -20.68
N ALA A 34 -0.48 -8.94 -20.46
CA ALA A 34 -0.60 -8.39 -19.10
C ALA A 34 -1.93 -8.81 -18.45
N HIS A 35 -3.04 -8.76 -19.17
CA HIS A 35 -4.34 -9.21 -18.67
C HIS A 35 -4.37 -10.71 -18.39
N ALA A 36 -3.76 -11.54 -19.26
CA ALA A 36 -3.65 -12.97 -19.01
C ALA A 36 -2.83 -13.29 -17.75
N LEU A 37 -1.76 -12.52 -17.50
CA LEU A 37 -0.99 -12.62 -16.26
C LEU A 37 -1.81 -12.21 -15.05
N TYR A 38 -2.53 -11.10 -15.13
CA TYR A 38 -3.43 -10.64 -14.06
C TYR A 38 -4.42 -11.73 -13.65
N VAL A 39 -5.12 -12.35 -14.63
CA VAL A 39 -6.10 -13.41 -14.36
C VAL A 39 -5.44 -14.63 -13.72
N ASP A 40 -4.25 -15.03 -14.20
CA ASP A 40 -3.50 -16.15 -13.62
C ASP A 40 -3.06 -15.88 -12.18
N LEU A 41 -2.57 -14.67 -11.87
CA LEU A 41 -2.19 -14.28 -10.52
C LEU A 41 -3.41 -14.22 -9.60
N HIS A 42 -4.50 -13.61 -10.06
CA HIS A 42 -5.75 -13.49 -9.31
C HIS A 42 -6.32 -14.85 -8.87
N GLN A 43 -6.22 -15.86 -9.76
CA GLN A 43 -6.66 -17.23 -9.48
C GLN A 43 -5.71 -18.02 -8.57
N ASN A 44 -4.44 -17.61 -8.48
CA ASN A 44 -3.38 -18.31 -7.77
C ASN A 44 -2.61 -17.40 -6.81
N PRO A 45 -3.31 -16.70 -5.88
CA PRO A 45 -2.66 -15.81 -4.93
C PRO A 45 -1.87 -16.59 -3.87
N GLU A 46 -0.77 -16.01 -3.40
CA GLU A 46 0.09 -16.59 -2.37
C GLU A 46 0.27 -15.61 -1.21
N LEU A 47 0.31 -16.12 0.03
CA LEU A 47 0.49 -15.31 1.24
C LEU A 47 1.90 -14.73 1.33
N SER A 48 2.07 -13.68 2.16
CA SER A 48 3.35 -13.02 2.46
C SER A 48 4.44 -14.02 2.79
N PHE A 49 5.59 -13.90 2.12
CA PHE A 49 6.77 -14.79 2.19
C PHE A 49 6.57 -16.23 1.70
N HIS A 50 5.44 -16.51 1.07
CA HIS A 50 5.14 -17.78 0.40
C HIS A 50 4.94 -17.61 -1.12
N GLU A 51 5.25 -16.45 -1.68
CA GLU A 51 5.01 -16.01 -3.07
C GLU A 51 5.94 -16.72 -4.09
N THR A 52 6.14 -18.02 -3.94
CA THR A 52 7.11 -18.80 -4.73
C THR A 52 6.73 -18.88 -6.20
N GLN A 53 5.48 -19.17 -6.50
CA GLN A 53 5.00 -19.26 -7.89
C GLN A 53 4.85 -17.88 -8.52
N THR A 54 4.37 -16.91 -7.75
CA THR A 54 4.23 -15.51 -8.16
C THR A 54 5.59 -14.93 -8.55
N ALA A 55 6.60 -15.10 -7.69
CA ALA A 55 7.98 -14.68 -7.96
C ALA A 55 8.58 -15.37 -9.19
N ALA A 56 8.40 -16.69 -9.31
CA ALA A 56 8.88 -17.46 -10.46
C ALA A 56 8.25 -17.01 -11.78
N LYS A 57 6.92 -16.76 -11.79
CA LYS A 57 6.20 -16.24 -12.97
C LYS A 57 6.73 -14.86 -13.37
N LEU A 58 6.93 -13.96 -12.41
CA LEU A 58 7.51 -12.63 -12.64
C LEU A 58 8.92 -12.76 -13.21
N ALA A 59 9.79 -13.54 -12.55
CA ALA A 59 11.17 -13.74 -12.97
C ALA A 59 11.28 -14.32 -14.38
N GLN A 60 10.48 -15.33 -14.71
CA GLN A 60 10.45 -15.95 -16.03
C GLN A 60 10.10 -14.95 -17.12
N ARG A 61 9.07 -14.11 -16.92
CA ARG A 61 8.63 -13.09 -17.88
C ARG A 61 9.69 -12.04 -18.10
N LEU A 62 10.30 -11.52 -17.02
CA LEU A 62 11.35 -10.51 -17.11
C LEU A 62 12.62 -11.04 -17.79
N ARG A 63 13.01 -12.31 -17.55
CA ARG A 63 14.10 -12.96 -18.32
C ARG A 63 13.77 -13.05 -19.80
N GLY A 64 12.53 -13.42 -20.16
CA GLY A 64 12.07 -13.47 -21.53
C GLY A 64 12.14 -12.13 -22.27
N LEU A 65 12.06 -11.03 -21.53
CA LEU A 65 12.19 -9.66 -22.03
C LEU A 65 13.65 -9.14 -22.05
N GLY A 66 14.63 -9.98 -21.64
CA GLY A 66 16.05 -9.64 -21.68
C GLY A 66 16.57 -8.88 -20.47
N TYR A 67 15.85 -8.88 -19.35
CA TYR A 67 16.35 -8.37 -18.06
C TYR A 67 17.31 -9.37 -17.43
N GLU A 68 18.34 -8.86 -16.75
CA GLU A 68 19.16 -9.65 -15.82
C GLU A 68 18.36 -9.83 -14.52
N VAL A 69 17.96 -11.07 -14.21
CA VAL A 69 17.03 -11.36 -13.11
C VAL A 69 17.70 -12.17 -12.01
N THR A 70 17.59 -11.67 -10.79
CA THR A 70 18.00 -12.34 -9.54
C THR A 70 16.75 -12.60 -8.70
N GLU A 71 16.56 -13.85 -8.33
CA GLU A 71 15.50 -14.30 -7.42
C GLU A 71 16.01 -14.45 -5.99
N HIS A 72 15.10 -14.64 -5.05
CA HIS A 72 15.37 -14.87 -3.62
C HIS A 72 16.07 -13.71 -2.90
N VAL A 73 15.79 -12.48 -3.30
CA VAL A 73 16.29 -11.28 -2.62
C VAL A 73 15.34 -10.93 -1.46
N GLY A 74 15.79 -11.09 -0.23
CA GLY A 74 14.95 -10.89 0.97
C GLY A 74 13.86 -11.96 1.17
N GLY A 75 14.07 -13.17 0.63
CA GLY A 75 13.11 -14.27 0.66
C GLY A 75 12.65 -14.66 -0.74
N THR A 76 11.39 -14.44 -1.09
CA THR A 76 10.82 -14.70 -2.41
C THR A 76 10.99 -13.53 -3.39
N GLY A 77 11.64 -12.43 -2.97
CA GLY A 77 11.78 -11.23 -3.78
C GLY A 77 12.57 -11.41 -5.07
N VAL A 78 12.24 -10.60 -6.07
CA VAL A 78 12.82 -10.59 -7.41
C VAL A 78 13.40 -9.22 -7.71
N VAL A 79 14.63 -9.17 -8.23
CA VAL A 79 15.26 -7.96 -8.78
C VAL A 79 15.62 -8.20 -10.24
N ALA A 80 15.17 -7.33 -11.12
CA ALA A 80 15.46 -7.39 -12.53
C ALA A 80 16.07 -6.08 -13.04
N VAL A 81 17.15 -6.14 -13.78
CA VAL A 81 17.91 -4.98 -14.24
C VAL A 81 18.02 -5.00 -15.76
N LEU A 82 17.67 -3.89 -16.39
CA LEU A 82 17.85 -3.67 -17.83
C LEU A 82 18.69 -2.42 -18.03
N LYS A 83 19.91 -2.58 -18.57
CA LYS A 83 20.81 -1.49 -18.92
C LYS A 83 20.59 -1.07 -20.38
N ASN A 84 20.57 0.24 -20.63
CA ASN A 84 20.40 0.81 -21.95
C ASN A 84 21.27 2.08 -22.10
N GLY A 85 22.58 1.92 -22.13
CA GLY A 85 23.56 3.02 -22.18
C GLY A 85 23.78 3.68 -20.80
N ASP A 86 24.59 4.75 -20.83
CA ASP A 86 24.86 5.54 -19.63
C ASP A 86 23.64 6.40 -19.27
N GLY A 87 23.42 6.61 -17.97
CA GLY A 87 22.32 7.41 -17.50
C GLY A 87 21.86 7.06 -16.08
N PRO A 88 20.72 7.59 -15.65
CA PRO A 88 20.21 7.35 -14.31
C PRO A 88 19.75 5.90 -14.12
N THR A 89 19.79 5.45 -12.87
CA THR A 89 19.12 4.21 -12.44
C THR A 89 17.78 4.57 -11.83
N ILE A 90 16.69 4.00 -12.36
CA ILE A 90 15.33 4.20 -11.86
C ILE A 90 14.77 2.87 -11.39
N MET A 91 14.20 2.88 -10.19
CA MET A 91 13.51 1.73 -9.61
C MET A 91 12.01 1.83 -9.82
N LEU A 92 11.39 0.77 -10.36
CA LEU A 92 9.95 0.56 -10.33
C LEU A 92 9.65 -0.67 -9.48
N ARG A 93 8.75 -0.54 -8.51
CA ARG A 93 8.42 -1.60 -7.54
C ARG A 93 6.98 -2.06 -7.67
N THR A 94 6.77 -3.36 -7.55
CA THR A 94 5.50 -4.01 -7.26
C THR A 94 5.62 -4.90 -6.03
N GLU A 95 4.49 -5.22 -5.40
CA GLU A 95 4.35 -6.21 -4.34
C GLU A 95 3.99 -7.57 -4.94
N LEU A 96 4.24 -8.67 -4.20
CA LEU A 96 3.99 -10.04 -4.69
C LEU A 96 2.90 -10.78 -3.93
N ASP A 97 2.63 -10.39 -2.69
CA ASP A 97 1.82 -11.12 -1.73
C ASP A 97 0.32 -10.83 -1.82
N ALA A 98 -0.44 -11.76 -1.25
CA ALA A 98 -1.90 -11.71 -1.11
C ALA A 98 -2.29 -11.92 0.36
N LEU A 99 -3.59 -11.82 0.64
CA LEU A 99 -4.17 -11.80 1.98
C LEU A 99 -4.99 -13.06 2.30
N PRO A 100 -5.08 -13.46 3.59
CA PRO A 100 -5.94 -14.55 4.04
C PRO A 100 -7.42 -14.10 4.08
N VAL A 101 -8.00 -13.84 2.92
CA VAL A 101 -9.37 -13.36 2.72
C VAL A 101 -10.11 -14.31 1.77
N GLU A 102 -11.34 -14.72 2.14
CA GLU A 102 -12.23 -15.46 1.26
C GLU A 102 -12.87 -14.52 0.23
N GLU A 103 -12.60 -14.75 -1.04
CA GLU A 103 -13.12 -13.89 -2.10
C GLU A 103 -14.63 -14.06 -2.33
N LYS A 104 -15.35 -12.93 -2.43
CA LYS A 104 -16.81 -12.86 -2.64
C LYS A 104 -17.17 -11.87 -3.76
N THR A 105 -16.26 -11.63 -4.67
CA THR A 105 -16.46 -10.66 -5.78
C THR A 105 -17.47 -11.13 -6.83
N GLY A 106 -17.62 -12.45 -7.00
CA GLY A 106 -18.45 -13.03 -8.06
C GLY A 106 -17.79 -13.01 -9.43
N LEU A 107 -16.50 -12.69 -9.54
CA LEU A 107 -15.74 -12.74 -10.79
C LEU A 107 -15.66 -14.19 -11.31
N ALA A 108 -15.68 -14.37 -12.64
CA ALA A 108 -15.56 -15.68 -13.27
C ALA A 108 -14.20 -16.35 -12.99
N TYR A 109 -13.18 -15.55 -12.67
CA TYR A 109 -11.84 -15.97 -12.32
C TYR A 109 -11.50 -15.74 -10.85
N ALA A 110 -12.51 -15.61 -9.98
CA ALA A 110 -12.32 -15.45 -8.55
C ALA A 110 -11.44 -16.56 -7.95
N SER A 111 -10.60 -16.18 -7.00
CA SER A 111 -9.70 -17.10 -6.31
C SER A 111 -10.49 -18.19 -5.56
N LYS A 112 -9.97 -19.41 -5.63
CA LYS A 112 -10.35 -20.56 -4.80
C LYS A 112 -9.14 -21.16 -4.10
N ALA A 113 -8.07 -20.41 -4.05
CA ALA A 113 -6.83 -20.85 -3.44
C ALA A 113 -6.97 -20.90 -1.91
N HIS A 114 -6.31 -21.87 -1.31
CA HIS A 114 -6.17 -22.04 0.13
C HIS A 114 -4.69 -22.19 0.47
N ALA A 115 -4.31 -21.71 1.65
CA ALA A 115 -2.97 -21.84 2.19
C ALA A 115 -3.02 -22.02 3.72
N GLN A 116 -1.87 -22.45 4.29
CA GLN A 116 -1.71 -22.44 5.73
C GLN A 116 -1.18 -21.07 6.17
N ASP A 117 -1.88 -20.42 7.11
CA ASP A 117 -1.38 -19.21 7.75
C ASP A 117 -0.21 -19.52 8.72
N PRO A 118 0.57 -18.52 9.21
CA PRO A 118 1.66 -18.79 10.15
C PRO A 118 1.29 -19.59 11.41
N PRO A 119 0.09 -19.44 12.02
CA PRO A 119 -0.39 -20.34 13.06
C PRO A 119 -0.75 -21.75 12.57
N GLY A 120 -0.84 -22.00 11.26
CA GLY A 120 -1.15 -23.30 10.67
C GLY A 120 -2.63 -23.59 10.43
N HIS A 121 -3.48 -22.56 10.38
CA HIS A 121 -4.87 -22.70 9.98
C HIS A 121 -4.99 -22.69 8.46
N ASP A 122 -5.90 -23.52 7.93
CA ASP A 122 -6.28 -23.48 6.52
C ASP A 122 -7.13 -22.22 6.27
N VAL A 123 -6.66 -21.33 5.41
CA VAL A 123 -7.32 -20.06 5.08
C VAL A 123 -7.47 -19.91 3.58
N ALA A 124 -8.59 -19.33 3.14
CA ALA A 124 -8.76 -18.90 1.76
C ALA A 124 -7.84 -17.70 1.48
N VAL A 125 -7.33 -17.59 0.26
CA VAL A 125 -6.40 -16.53 -0.13
C VAL A 125 -6.94 -15.72 -1.31
N MET A 126 -6.79 -14.40 -1.26
CA MET A 126 -7.25 -13.46 -2.28
C MET A 126 -6.26 -12.31 -2.45
N HIS A 127 -6.04 -11.84 -3.68
CA HIS A 127 -5.42 -10.54 -3.94
C HIS A 127 -6.35 -9.37 -3.55
N ALA A 128 -6.72 -9.33 -2.26
CA ALA A 128 -7.66 -8.33 -1.75
C ALA A 128 -7.06 -6.91 -1.66
N CYS A 129 -5.76 -6.77 -1.94
CA CYS A 129 -5.08 -5.46 -2.05
C CYS A 129 -4.80 -5.05 -3.50
N GLY A 130 -4.92 -5.97 -4.49
CA GLY A 130 -4.76 -5.69 -5.90
C GLY A 130 -3.32 -5.76 -6.41
N HIS A 131 -2.43 -6.46 -5.70
CA HIS A 131 -1.03 -6.63 -6.11
C HIS A 131 -0.90 -7.39 -7.44
N ASP A 132 -1.86 -8.21 -7.80
CA ASP A 132 -1.99 -8.84 -9.12
C ASP A 132 -2.09 -7.82 -10.27
N VAL A 133 -2.81 -6.71 -10.07
CA VAL A 133 -2.86 -5.57 -11.00
C VAL A 133 -1.49 -4.91 -11.09
N HIS A 134 -0.80 -4.72 -9.96
CA HIS A 134 0.52 -4.08 -9.90
C HIS A 134 1.58 -4.94 -10.61
N ILE A 135 1.61 -6.25 -10.37
CA ILE A 135 2.54 -7.18 -11.04
C ILE A 135 2.30 -7.19 -12.55
N ALA A 136 1.05 -7.29 -12.96
CA ALA A 136 0.68 -7.36 -14.37
C ALA A 136 1.02 -6.05 -15.11
N SER A 137 0.80 -4.89 -14.48
CA SER A 137 1.17 -3.59 -15.05
C SER A 137 2.69 -3.44 -15.17
N LEU A 138 3.44 -3.82 -14.12
CA LEU A 138 4.90 -3.79 -14.15
C LEU A 138 5.47 -4.66 -15.29
N VAL A 139 4.93 -5.87 -15.50
CA VAL A 139 5.38 -6.75 -16.59
C VAL A 139 5.05 -6.15 -17.96
N GLY A 140 3.85 -5.59 -18.14
CA GLY A 140 3.49 -4.91 -19.37
C GLY A 140 4.38 -3.68 -19.64
N THR A 141 4.64 -2.88 -18.60
CA THR A 141 5.58 -1.75 -18.65
C THR A 141 7.00 -2.21 -18.98
N ALA A 142 7.47 -3.31 -18.37
CA ALA A 142 8.76 -3.91 -18.68
C ALA A 142 8.88 -4.31 -20.14
N ALA A 143 7.83 -4.89 -20.72
CA ALA A 143 7.78 -5.27 -22.13
C ALA A 143 7.87 -4.05 -23.05
N ILE A 144 7.11 -2.98 -22.78
CA ILE A 144 7.17 -1.73 -23.55
C ILE A 144 8.59 -1.15 -23.49
N MET A 145 9.18 -1.02 -22.30
CA MET A 145 10.51 -0.45 -22.11
C MET A 145 11.59 -1.28 -22.80
N ALA A 146 11.50 -2.62 -22.76
CA ALA A 146 12.43 -3.51 -23.43
C ALA A 146 12.34 -3.40 -24.98
N HIS A 147 11.13 -3.24 -25.53
CA HIS A 147 10.92 -3.13 -26.97
C HIS A 147 11.22 -1.73 -27.53
N THR A 148 11.28 -0.71 -26.69
CA THR A 148 11.44 0.68 -27.09
C THR A 148 12.73 1.32 -26.54
N LYS A 149 13.82 0.54 -26.48
CA LYS A 149 15.15 1.00 -25.99
C LYS A 149 15.68 2.25 -26.71
N ASN A 150 15.24 2.48 -27.95
CA ASN A 150 15.58 3.69 -28.71
C ASN A 150 14.91 4.97 -28.20
N THR A 151 14.04 4.89 -27.19
CA THR A 151 13.32 6.06 -26.63
C THR A 151 13.84 6.52 -25.28
N TRP A 152 14.77 5.80 -24.66
CA TRP A 152 15.29 6.09 -23.33
C TRP A 152 16.72 5.59 -23.17
N HIS A 153 17.45 6.07 -22.13
CA HIS A 153 18.78 5.61 -21.76
C HIS A 153 18.93 5.53 -20.23
N GLY A 154 19.93 4.79 -19.76
CA GLY A 154 20.17 4.54 -18.34
C GLY A 154 19.86 3.11 -17.92
N THR A 155 19.50 2.92 -16.66
CA THR A 155 19.23 1.61 -16.06
C THR A 155 17.83 1.56 -15.46
N LEU A 156 17.01 0.62 -15.93
CA LEU A 156 15.73 0.31 -15.31
C LEU A 156 15.90 -0.89 -14.36
N MET A 157 15.57 -0.69 -13.08
CA MET A 157 15.58 -1.69 -12.04
C MET A 157 14.15 -1.98 -11.62
N LEU A 158 13.69 -3.20 -11.82
CA LEU A 158 12.36 -3.66 -11.43
C LEU A 158 12.45 -4.50 -10.17
N ILE A 159 11.56 -4.28 -9.22
CA ILE A 159 11.49 -5.01 -7.96
C ILE A 159 10.13 -5.67 -7.80
N GLY A 160 10.12 -7.00 -7.65
CA GLY A 160 9.02 -7.75 -7.07
C GLY A 160 9.31 -7.95 -5.59
N GLN A 161 8.64 -7.18 -4.75
CA GLN A 161 8.85 -7.19 -3.31
C GLN A 161 7.94 -8.22 -2.63
N PRO A 162 8.47 -9.11 -1.78
CA PRO A 162 7.67 -10.03 -0.98
C PRO A 162 7.08 -9.33 0.25
N GLY A 163 6.05 -9.89 0.84
CA GLY A 163 5.64 -9.63 2.21
C GLY A 163 5.34 -8.17 2.55
N GLU A 164 4.70 -7.42 1.66
CA GLU A 164 4.25 -6.05 1.93
C GLU A 164 3.18 -6.04 3.01
N GLU A 165 2.21 -6.93 2.96
CA GLU A 165 1.12 -7.05 3.92
C GLU A 165 1.61 -7.43 5.34
N ALA A 166 2.81 -7.98 5.43
CA ALA A 166 3.52 -8.19 6.69
C ALA A 166 4.35 -6.97 7.13
N ILE A 167 4.38 -5.88 6.33
CA ILE A 167 5.08 -4.61 6.62
C ILE A 167 6.60 -4.79 6.86
N THR A 168 7.20 -5.82 6.28
CA THR A 168 8.61 -6.16 6.51
C THR A 168 9.38 -6.56 5.26
N GLY A 169 8.71 -6.72 4.12
CA GLY A 169 9.31 -7.23 2.90
C GLY A 169 10.39 -6.34 2.31
N ALA A 170 10.14 -5.03 2.21
CA ALA A 170 11.12 -4.06 1.75
C ALA A 170 12.37 -4.08 2.64
N LYS A 171 12.20 -4.12 3.96
CA LYS A 171 13.31 -4.20 4.91
C LYS A 171 14.13 -5.48 4.70
N LYS A 172 13.49 -6.63 4.52
CA LYS A 172 14.20 -7.91 4.25
C LYS A 172 15.02 -7.85 2.97
N MET A 173 14.51 -7.23 1.90
CA MET A 173 15.29 -7.03 0.67
C MET A 173 16.51 -6.13 0.90
N ILE A 174 16.34 -5.04 1.68
CA ILE A 174 17.44 -4.12 2.04
C ILE A 174 18.48 -4.85 2.89
N ASP A 175 18.05 -5.59 3.90
CA ASP A 175 18.95 -6.36 4.80
C ASP A 175 19.73 -7.46 4.04
N ASP A 176 19.13 -8.03 2.98
CA ASP A 176 19.81 -8.99 2.06
C ASP A 176 20.74 -8.28 1.03
N GLY A 177 20.97 -7.00 1.20
CA GLY A 177 21.92 -6.24 0.42
C GLY A 177 21.39 -5.68 -0.90
N LEU A 178 20.11 -5.38 -1.01
CA LEU A 178 19.49 -4.84 -2.24
C LEU A 178 20.32 -3.71 -2.86
N PHE A 179 20.76 -2.72 -2.07
CA PHE A 179 21.49 -1.56 -2.58
C PHE A 179 23.02 -1.69 -2.46
N THR A 180 23.53 -2.87 -2.13
CA THR A 180 24.97 -3.21 -2.17
C THR A 180 25.28 -4.21 -3.28
N ARG A 181 24.31 -5.05 -3.65
CA ARG A 181 24.42 -6.06 -4.73
C ARG A 181 23.97 -5.50 -6.07
N PHE A 182 23.06 -4.53 -6.07
CA PHE A 182 22.45 -3.92 -7.25
C PHE A 182 22.70 -2.40 -7.27
N PRO A 183 22.61 -1.75 -8.45
CA PRO A 183 22.78 -0.31 -8.55
C PRO A 183 21.76 0.44 -7.67
N LYS A 184 22.23 1.33 -6.79
CA LYS A 184 21.33 2.16 -5.99
C LYS A 184 20.60 3.14 -6.91
N PRO A 185 19.25 3.17 -6.90
CA PRO A 185 18.48 4.03 -7.79
C PRO A 185 18.54 5.50 -7.36
N GLN A 186 18.44 6.40 -8.32
CA GLN A 186 18.31 7.83 -8.10
C GLN A 186 16.86 8.24 -7.78
N TYR A 187 15.90 7.47 -8.28
CA TYR A 187 14.48 7.64 -7.98
C TYR A 187 13.78 6.29 -7.80
N GLY A 188 12.83 6.24 -6.87
CA GLY A 188 11.95 5.11 -6.64
C GLY A 188 10.52 5.44 -7.07
N ILE A 189 9.90 4.53 -7.82
CA ILE A 189 8.54 4.66 -8.32
C ILE A 189 7.73 3.45 -7.89
N ALA A 190 6.49 3.69 -7.43
CA ALA A 190 5.49 2.67 -7.20
C ALA A 190 4.09 3.24 -7.37
N LEU A 191 3.10 2.37 -7.49
CA LEU A 191 1.69 2.72 -7.53
C LEU A 191 0.88 1.82 -6.59
N HIS A 192 -0.34 2.23 -6.29
CA HIS A 192 -1.31 1.36 -5.61
C HIS A 192 -2.72 1.54 -6.17
N VAL A 193 -3.37 0.44 -6.54
CA VAL A 193 -4.75 0.43 -7.03
C VAL A 193 -5.74 0.59 -5.88
N MET A 194 -6.69 1.52 -6.01
CA MET A 194 -7.69 1.80 -4.98
C MET A 194 -9.06 2.14 -5.58
N ASN A 195 -10.13 1.60 -4.99
CA ASN A 195 -11.51 1.91 -5.40
C ASN A 195 -12.01 3.31 -4.95
N ARG A 196 -11.14 4.14 -4.38
CA ARG A 196 -11.42 5.54 -4.06
C ARG A 196 -11.27 6.50 -5.24
N LEU A 197 -10.82 5.99 -6.37
CA LEU A 197 -10.80 6.65 -7.68
C LEU A 197 -11.38 5.74 -8.75
N PRO A 198 -12.08 6.30 -9.74
CA PRO A 198 -12.50 5.51 -10.89
C PRO A 198 -11.29 5.05 -11.71
N ALA A 199 -11.39 3.86 -12.29
CA ALA A 199 -10.42 3.34 -13.24
C ALA A 199 -10.29 4.31 -14.43
N GLY A 200 -9.09 4.40 -15.01
CA GLY A 200 -8.76 5.43 -15.99
C GLY A 200 -8.14 6.70 -15.40
N LYS A 201 -8.12 6.84 -14.06
CA LYS A 201 -7.53 8.00 -13.37
C LYS A 201 -6.34 7.62 -12.50
N VAL A 202 -5.46 8.59 -12.28
CA VAL A 202 -4.37 8.51 -11.29
C VAL A 202 -4.46 9.67 -10.30
N GLY A 203 -4.13 9.37 -9.04
CA GLY A 203 -4.06 10.34 -7.96
C GLY A 203 -2.62 10.68 -7.61
N VAL A 204 -2.30 11.96 -7.61
CA VAL A 204 -0.97 12.49 -7.27
C VAL A 204 -1.06 13.23 -5.95
N THR A 205 -0.16 12.90 -5.03
CA THR A 205 0.00 13.58 -3.74
C THR A 205 1.42 14.10 -3.65
N GLU A 206 1.61 15.37 -3.29
CA GLU A 206 2.91 15.95 -2.97
C GLU A 206 3.17 15.83 -1.48
N GLY A 207 4.40 15.47 -1.09
CA GLY A 207 4.74 15.27 0.31
C GLY A 207 4.21 13.94 0.87
N VAL A 208 3.58 13.97 2.02
CA VAL A 208 3.08 12.76 2.69
C VAL A 208 1.97 12.11 1.87
N TYR A 209 2.21 10.85 1.45
CA TYR A 209 1.24 10.04 0.70
C TYR A 209 0.37 9.21 1.65
N ASN A 210 0.99 8.50 2.60
CA ASN A 210 0.27 7.71 3.60
C ASN A 210 0.84 7.92 5.02
N SER A 211 0.15 7.37 6.04
CA SER A 211 0.60 7.49 7.42
C SER A 211 1.75 6.54 7.75
N ASN A 212 2.55 6.91 8.76
CA ASN A 212 3.29 5.90 9.50
C ASN A 212 2.33 4.95 10.23
N SER A 213 2.84 3.81 10.65
CA SER A 213 2.17 2.90 11.57
C SER A 213 3.15 2.45 12.64
N ASP A 214 2.73 2.47 13.91
CA ASP A 214 3.45 1.86 15.02
C ASP A 214 2.54 0.87 15.73
N ALA A 215 3.02 -0.34 15.95
CA ALA A 215 2.36 -1.36 16.75
C ALA A 215 3.06 -1.46 18.11
N LEU A 216 2.31 -1.28 19.18
CA LEU A 216 2.81 -1.41 20.55
C LEU A 216 2.09 -2.54 21.26
N ARG A 217 2.85 -3.26 22.09
CA ARG A 217 2.32 -4.17 23.10
C ARG A 217 2.58 -3.60 24.48
N ILE A 218 1.54 -3.51 25.31
CA ILE A 218 1.64 -3.01 26.69
C ILE A 218 1.25 -4.11 27.62
N THR A 219 2.13 -4.53 28.53
CA THR A 219 1.82 -5.45 29.62
C THR A 219 1.72 -4.66 30.93
N LEU A 220 0.52 -4.66 31.48
CA LEU A 220 0.20 -4.08 32.78
C LEU A 220 0.27 -5.19 33.85
N PHE A 221 1.09 -4.98 34.88
CA PHE A 221 1.29 -5.97 35.93
C PHE A 221 0.46 -5.63 37.16
N GLY A 222 -0.33 -6.60 37.58
CA GLY A 222 -1.11 -6.56 38.79
C GLY A 222 -0.64 -7.54 39.85
N LYS A 223 -1.50 -7.81 40.81
CA LYS A 223 -1.40 -8.89 41.79
C LYS A 223 -2.72 -9.62 41.80
N GLY A 224 -2.72 -10.84 41.26
CA GLY A 224 -3.89 -11.67 41.13
C GLY A 224 -4.42 -12.20 42.48
N GLY A 225 -5.62 -12.79 42.42
CA GLY A 225 -6.24 -13.38 43.59
C GLY A 225 -7.70 -13.77 43.36
N HIS A 226 -8.37 -14.09 44.46
CA HIS A 226 -9.77 -14.49 44.42
C HIS A 226 -10.69 -13.29 44.19
N GLY A 227 -11.58 -13.36 43.19
CA GLY A 227 -12.45 -12.23 42.80
C GLY A 227 -13.37 -11.69 43.89
N SER A 228 -13.62 -12.48 44.94
CA SER A 228 -14.39 -12.01 46.13
C SER A 228 -13.54 -11.30 47.18
N MET A 229 -12.22 -11.24 47.00
CA MET A 229 -11.28 -10.57 47.93
C MET A 229 -10.42 -9.53 47.20
N PRO A 230 -11.02 -8.57 46.49
CA PRO A 230 -10.28 -7.59 45.67
C PRO A 230 -9.32 -6.70 46.48
N ASN A 231 -9.60 -6.52 47.74
CA ASN A 231 -8.77 -5.76 48.67
C ASN A 231 -7.37 -6.35 48.92
N THR A 232 -7.14 -7.62 48.55
CA THR A 232 -5.83 -8.30 48.66
C THR A 232 -5.06 -8.32 47.36
N THR A 233 -5.59 -7.71 46.30
CA THR A 233 -5.11 -7.76 44.92
C THR A 233 -4.78 -6.36 44.42
N VAL A 234 -4.13 -6.32 43.25
CA VAL A 234 -4.03 -5.12 42.36
C VAL A 234 -4.58 -5.60 41.02
N ASP A 235 -5.78 -5.17 40.67
CA ASP A 235 -6.51 -5.68 39.54
C ASP A 235 -6.02 -5.07 38.21
N PRO A 236 -5.32 -5.85 37.35
CA PRO A 236 -4.81 -5.33 36.07
C PRO A 236 -5.92 -5.15 35.02
N VAL A 237 -7.11 -5.76 35.19
CA VAL A 237 -8.26 -5.55 34.29
C VAL A 237 -8.80 -4.13 34.48
N VAL A 238 -8.98 -3.70 35.72
CA VAL A 238 -9.40 -2.33 36.05
C VAL A 238 -8.33 -1.31 35.59
N MET A 239 -7.06 -1.65 35.79
CA MET A 239 -5.95 -0.81 35.33
C MET A 239 -5.96 -0.65 33.81
N ALA A 240 -6.15 -1.76 33.05
CA ALA A 240 -6.26 -1.76 31.61
C ALA A 240 -7.43 -0.89 31.12
N ALA A 241 -8.61 -1.04 31.71
CA ALA A 241 -9.78 -0.24 31.37
C ALA A 241 -9.53 1.27 31.53
N ARG A 242 -8.90 1.69 32.64
CA ARG A 242 -8.51 3.10 32.87
C ARG A 242 -7.47 3.56 31.87
N THR A 243 -6.45 2.76 31.61
CA THR A 243 -5.41 3.05 30.61
C THR A 243 -6.04 3.29 29.25
N ILE A 244 -6.94 2.40 28.78
CA ILE A 244 -7.65 2.53 27.50
C ILE A 244 -8.38 3.87 27.41
N LEU A 245 -9.15 4.25 28.43
CA LEU A 245 -9.89 5.52 28.46
C LEU A 245 -8.95 6.73 28.46
N SER A 246 -7.89 6.69 29.27
CA SER A 246 -6.91 7.78 29.35
C SER A 246 -6.14 7.97 28.02
N LEU A 247 -5.80 6.88 27.33
CA LEU A 247 -5.14 6.94 26.02
C LEU A 247 -5.98 7.68 24.96
N GLN A 248 -7.32 7.63 25.03
CA GLN A 248 -8.19 8.36 24.09
C GLN A 248 -8.05 9.89 24.25
N THR A 249 -7.54 10.37 25.39
CA THR A 249 -7.33 11.81 25.59
C THR A 249 -6.15 12.37 24.81
N ILE A 250 -5.23 11.54 24.36
CA ILE A 250 -4.06 11.96 23.57
C ILE A 250 -4.53 12.71 22.33
N VAL A 251 -5.34 12.08 21.48
CA VAL A 251 -5.82 12.70 20.25
C VAL A 251 -6.77 13.87 20.53
N SER A 252 -7.67 13.70 21.52
CA SER A 252 -8.71 14.69 21.77
C SER A 252 -8.24 15.91 22.57
N ARG A 253 -7.09 15.85 23.28
CA ARG A 253 -6.63 16.91 24.21
C ARG A 253 -5.17 17.33 24.07
N GLU A 254 -4.32 16.51 23.45
CA GLU A 254 -2.89 16.80 23.38
C GLU A 254 -2.42 17.08 21.94
N VAL A 255 -3.01 16.39 20.94
CA VAL A 255 -2.69 16.65 19.54
C VAL A 255 -3.35 17.96 19.09
N LYS A 256 -2.59 18.80 18.39
CA LYS A 256 -3.08 20.07 17.85
C LYS A 256 -4.26 19.82 16.90
N PRO A 257 -5.39 20.55 17.02
CA PRO A 257 -6.50 20.44 16.10
C PRO A 257 -6.06 20.62 14.64
N GLY A 258 -6.53 19.71 13.77
CA GLY A 258 -6.16 19.67 12.34
C GLY A 258 -4.95 18.80 12.03
N GLU A 259 -4.17 18.35 13.01
CA GLU A 259 -3.13 17.34 12.79
C GLU A 259 -3.73 15.94 12.78
N MET A 260 -3.29 15.11 11.84
CA MET A 260 -3.74 13.72 11.76
C MET A 260 -3.00 12.86 12.79
N ALA A 261 -3.77 12.21 13.66
CA ALA A 261 -3.27 11.28 14.66
C ALA A 261 -4.34 10.22 14.97
N VAL A 262 -3.91 8.97 15.11
CA VAL A 262 -4.78 7.85 15.49
C VAL A 262 -4.11 7.10 16.66
N VAL A 263 -4.91 6.80 17.69
CA VAL A 263 -4.55 5.91 18.80
C VAL A 263 -5.67 4.88 18.94
N THR A 264 -5.40 3.66 18.53
CA THR A 264 -6.35 2.55 18.61
C THR A 264 -5.83 1.48 19.57
N VAL A 265 -6.66 1.05 20.52
CA VAL A 265 -6.42 -0.18 21.26
C VAL A 265 -7.21 -1.29 20.55
N GLY A 266 -6.49 -2.11 19.79
CA GLY A 266 -7.06 -3.13 18.90
C GLY A 266 -7.28 -4.48 19.60
N SER A 267 -6.54 -4.76 20.67
CA SER A 267 -6.71 -5.99 21.43
C SER A 267 -6.54 -5.79 22.93
N VAL A 268 -7.26 -6.59 23.72
CA VAL A 268 -7.19 -6.66 25.18
C VAL A 268 -7.21 -8.13 25.58
N GLN A 269 -6.22 -8.57 26.36
CA GLN A 269 -6.14 -9.92 26.87
C GLN A 269 -5.90 -9.89 28.38
N ALA A 270 -6.85 -10.43 29.15
CA ALA A 270 -6.75 -10.48 30.61
C ALA A 270 -7.68 -11.54 31.21
N GLY A 271 -7.14 -12.37 32.11
CA GLY A 271 -7.90 -13.36 32.87
C GLY A 271 -8.51 -14.47 32.02
N THR A 272 -9.00 -15.53 32.72
CA THR A 272 -9.60 -16.70 32.07
C THR A 272 -10.89 -17.15 32.77
N ARG A 273 -11.14 -16.68 33.99
CA ARG A 273 -12.27 -17.06 34.81
C ARG A 273 -12.86 -15.85 35.54
N PRO A 274 -14.19 -15.72 35.64
CA PRO A 274 -14.84 -14.54 36.23
C PRO A 274 -14.60 -14.38 37.73
N ASN A 275 -14.19 -15.43 38.43
CA ASN A 275 -13.90 -15.40 39.87
C ASN A 275 -12.40 -15.34 40.19
N ILE A 276 -11.53 -15.08 39.22
CA ILE A 276 -10.08 -14.96 39.39
C ILE A 276 -9.61 -13.61 38.83
N ILE A 277 -9.00 -12.80 39.67
CA ILE A 277 -8.26 -11.61 39.24
C ILE A 277 -6.90 -12.07 38.73
N PRO A 278 -6.50 -11.76 37.47
CA PRO A 278 -5.22 -12.20 36.90
C PRO A 278 -4.01 -11.39 37.44
N ASP A 279 -2.80 -11.88 37.17
CA ASP A 279 -1.57 -11.18 37.52
C ASP A 279 -1.17 -10.11 36.51
N GLN A 280 -1.72 -10.14 35.29
CA GLN A 280 -1.41 -9.17 34.25
C GLN A 280 -2.56 -8.99 33.25
N ALA A 281 -2.53 -7.87 32.54
CA ALA A 281 -3.34 -7.58 31.36
C ALA A 281 -2.45 -7.10 30.22
N GLU A 282 -2.75 -7.49 29.00
CA GLU A 282 -2.02 -7.08 27.80
C GLU A 282 -2.93 -6.25 26.88
N LEU A 283 -2.40 -5.16 26.33
CA LEU A 283 -3.05 -4.30 25.35
C LEU A 283 -2.21 -4.28 24.07
N GLY A 284 -2.85 -4.47 22.91
CA GLY A 284 -2.24 -4.24 21.61
C GLY A 284 -2.72 -2.90 21.02
N LEU A 285 -1.80 -2.02 20.66
CA LEU A 285 -2.09 -0.69 20.14
C LEU A 285 -1.60 -0.52 18.70
N SER A 286 -2.35 0.27 17.93
CA SER A 286 -1.92 0.82 16.64
C SER A 286 -1.93 2.34 16.73
N LEU A 287 -0.79 2.98 16.39
CA LEU A 287 -0.65 4.42 16.33
C LEU A 287 -0.38 4.84 14.89
N ARG A 288 -0.98 5.97 14.44
CA ARG A 288 -0.74 6.51 13.10
C ARG A 288 -0.63 8.03 13.13
N SER A 289 0.21 8.57 12.27
CA SER A 289 0.34 10.03 12.07
C SER A 289 0.94 10.32 10.68
N TYR A 290 0.89 11.62 10.28
CA TYR A 290 1.53 12.09 9.04
C TYR A 290 2.86 12.82 9.28
N LYS A 291 3.27 13.00 10.54
CA LYS A 291 4.44 13.81 10.88
C LYS A 291 5.30 13.13 11.94
N PRO A 292 6.64 13.19 11.82
CA PRO A 292 7.55 12.61 12.82
C PRO A 292 7.34 13.18 14.22
N GLU A 293 7.10 14.48 14.35
CA GLU A 293 6.86 15.14 15.64
C GLU A 293 5.57 14.67 16.31
N ILE A 294 4.49 14.43 15.54
CA ILE A 294 3.25 13.87 16.07
C ILE A 294 3.45 12.42 16.49
N ARG A 295 4.17 11.61 15.70
CA ARG A 295 4.53 10.23 16.06
C ARG A 295 5.27 10.19 17.39
N GLN A 296 6.30 11.03 17.56
CA GLN A 296 7.05 11.12 18.82
C GLN A 296 6.16 11.54 19.98
N GLN A 297 5.27 12.51 19.77
CA GLN A 297 4.29 12.93 20.76
C GLN A 297 3.38 11.78 21.19
N LEU A 298 2.84 11.00 20.24
CA LEU A 298 1.98 9.85 20.52
C LEU A 298 2.72 8.79 21.36
N LEU A 299 3.93 8.40 20.95
CA LEU A 299 4.74 7.40 21.67
C LEU A 299 5.08 7.85 23.10
N ALA A 300 5.46 9.12 23.26
CA ALA A 300 5.75 9.69 24.58
C ALA A 300 4.50 9.76 25.46
N ALA A 301 3.36 10.17 24.91
CA ALA A 301 2.09 10.27 25.63
C ALA A 301 1.57 8.89 26.06
N VAL A 302 1.62 7.87 25.19
CA VAL A 302 1.27 6.49 25.52
C VAL A 302 2.12 5.99 26.68
N THR A 303 3.43 6.19 26.62
CA THR A 303 4.36 5.77 27.68
C THR A 303 4.04 6.46 29.01
N ARG A 304 3.85 7.77 28.99
CA ARG A 304 3.55 8.58 30.18
C ARG A 304 2.22 8.17 30.83
N ILE A 305 1.16 8.04 30.05
CA ILE A 305 -0.18 7.69 30.52
C ILE A 305 -0.17 6.28 31.12
N THR A 306 0.40 5.32 30.41
CA THR A 306 0.46 3.92 30.86
C THR A 306 1.20 3.80 32.20
N LYS A 307 2.35 4.49 32.36
CA LYS A 307 3.09 4.51 33.63
C LYS A 307 2.30 5.20 34.74
N ALA A 308 1.59 6.28 34.43
CA ALA A 308 0.77 7.01 35.41
C ALA A 308 -0.41 6.16 35.91
N GLU A 309 -1.10 5.45 35.04
CA GLU A 309 -2.21 4.56 35.42
C GLU A 309 -1.72 3.35 36.24
N ALA A 310 -0.56 2.79 35.91
CA ALA A 310 0.05 1.72 36.71
C ALA A 310 0.42 2.20 38.11
N LEU A 311 1.02 3.39 38.23
CA LEU A 311 1.34 4.00 39.51
C LEU A 311 0.07 4.29 40.34
N ALA A 312 -0.96 4.87 39.70
CA ALA A 312 -2.23 5.18 40.34
C ALA A 312 -2.99 3.94 40.85
N ALA A 313 -2.78 2.82 40.20
CA ALA A 313 -3.35 1.50 40.59
C ALA A 313 -2.52 0.81 41.70
N GLY A 314 -1.35 1.31 42.03
CA GLY A 314 -0.42 0.64 42.97
C GLY A 314 0.19 -0.63 42.36
N ALA A 315 0.48 -0.62 41.09
CA ALA A 315 1.07 -1.77 40.37
C ALA A 315 2.39 -2.20 41.06
N PRO A 316 2.66 -3.53 41.15
CA PRO A 316 3.84 -4.06 41.84
C PRO A 316 5.16 -3.76 41.09
N LYS A 317 5.07 -3.46 39.78
CA LYS A 317 6.20 -3.05 38.95
C LYS A 317 5.72 -2.18 37.78
N GLU A 318 6.65 -1.49 37.13
CA GLU A 318 6.37 -0.66 35.94
C GLU A 318 5.80 -1.51 34.80
N PRO A 319 4.89 -0.95 33.97
CA PRO A 319 4.41 -1.61 32.78
C PRO A 319 5.53 -1.85 31.78
N LEU A 320 5.48 -2.96 31.06
CA LEU A 320 6.34 -3.22 29.91
C LEU A 320 5.67 -2.65 28.66
N ILE A 321 6.38 -1.82 27.92
CA ILE A 321 5.90 -1.22 26.65
C ILE A 321 6.89 -1.60 25.58
N GLU A 322 6.45 -2.43 24.65
CA GLU A 322 7.27 -2.96 23.57
C GLU A 322 6.79 -2.39 22.22
N HIS A 323 7.72 -1.94 21.40
CA HIS A 323 7.46 -1.62 20.02
C HIS A 323 7.61 -2.91 19.20
N VAL A 324 6.50 -3.47 18.72
CA VAL A 324 6.46 -4.80 18.11
C VAL A 324 6.42 -4.77 16.59
N GLY A 325 6.32 -3.59 15.99
CA GLY A 325 6.36 -3.40 14.54
C GLY A 325 5.97 -1.99 14.14
N GLY A 326 6.18 -1.68 12.87
CA GLY A 326 5.77 -0.40 12.30
C GLY A 326 6.63 0.02 11.11
N VAL A 327 6.14 1.02 10.41
CA VAL A 327 6.83 1.65 9.26
C VAL A 327 6.67 3.16 9.31
N GLU A 328 7.61 3.86 8.69
CA GLU A 328 7.51 5.29 8.42
C GLU A 328 6.41 5.59 7.38
N PHE A 329 6.03 6.86 7.26
CA PHE A 329 5.13 7.30 6.20
C PHE A 329 5.84 7.26 4.83
N VAL A 330 5.10 6.97 3.76
CA VAL A 330 5.57 7.19 2.39
C VAL A 330 5.53 8.68 2.09
N TYR A 331 6.65 9.21 1.64
CA TYR A 331 6.82 10.62 1.33
C TYR A 331 7.21 10.80 -0.13
N ASN A 332 6.33 11.40 -0.90
CA ASN A 332 6.62 11.80 -2.26
C ASN A 332 7.48 13.05 -2.26
N ASP A 333 8.64 12.99 -2.90
CA ASP A 333 9.49 14.16 -3.09
C ASP A 333 8.72 15.23 -3.89
N PRO A 334 8.45 16.43 -3.33
CA PRO A 334 7.59 17.39 -3.98
C PRO A 334 8.11 17.88 -5.33
N PRO A 335 9.42 18.19 -5.52
CA PRO A 335 9.97 18.50 -6.84
C PRO A 335 9.78 17.37 -7.85
N LEU A 336 9.96 16.12 -7.44
CA LEU A 336 9.75 14.95 -8.29
C LEU A 336 8.27 14.80 -8.66
N ALA A 337 7.35 14.88 -7.70
CA ALA A 337 5.92 14.79 -7.95
C ALA A 337 5.41 15.86 -8.90
N GLN A 338 5.87 17.13 -8.74
CA GLN A 338 5.57 18.22 -9.65
C GLN A 338 6.13 17.97 -11.05
N ARG A 339 7.39 17.49 -11.17
CA ARG A 339 8.01 17.13 -12.43
C ARG A 339 7.22 16.07 -13.19
N LEU A 340 6.72 15.04 -12.48
CA LEU A 340 6.07 13.88 -13.09
C LEU A 340 4.59 14.10 -13.44
N ARG A 341 3.95 15.12 -12.88
CA ARG A 341 2.55 15.46 -13.22
C ARG A 341 2.39 15.76 -14.73
N GLY A 342 3.26 16.54 -15.32
CA GLY A 342 3.19 16.88 -16.75
C GLY A 342 3.23 15.65 -17.68
N PRO A 343 4.21 14.75 -17.54
CA PRO A 343 4.23 13.46 -18.24
C PRO A 343 2.98 12.61 -18.07
N LEU A 344 2.43 12.53 -16.86
CA LEU A 344 1.17 11.82 -16.59
C LEU A 344 -0.02 12.47 -17.32
N GLU A 345 -0.13 13.80 -17.27
CA GLU A 345 -1.17 14.54 -17.96
C GLU A 345 -1.08 14.39 -19.49
N ALA A 346 0.14 14.33 -20.02
CA ALA A 346 0.36 14.11 -21.45
C ALA A 346 -0.01 12.68 -21.90
N ALA A 347 0.20 11.68 -21.05
CA ALA A 347 -0.11 10.29 -21.35
C ALA A 347 -1.61 9.95 -21.16
N LEU A 348 -2.21 10.46 -20.12
CA LEU A 348 -3.56 10.05 -19.68
C LEU A 348 -4.64 11.11 -19.98
N GLY A 349 -4.26 12.34 -20.27
CA GLY A 349 -5.13 13.50 -20.32
C GLY A 349 -5.25 14.18 -18.94
N LYS A 350 -5.30 15.52 -18.96
CA LYS A 350 -5.27 16.36 -17.75
C LYS A 350 -6.37 16.02 -16.72
N ASP A 351 -7.57 15.72 -17.20
CA ASP A 351 -8.72 15.41 -16.34
C ASP A 351 -8.61 14.04 -15.64
N ASN A 352 -7.65 13.23 -16.05
CA ASN A 352 -7.39 11.91 -15.48
C ASN A 352 -6.22 11.91 -14.47
N VAL A 353 -5.57 13.06 -14.25
CA VAL A 353 -4.52 13.23 -13.24
C VAL A 353 -5.02 14.17 -12.15
N VAL A 354 -5.48 13.59 -11.04
CA VAL A 354 -6.11 14.34 -9.96
C VAL A 354 -5.17 14.49 -8.75
N THR A 355 -5.30 15.61 -8.04
CA THR A 355 -4.61 15.76 -6.75
C THR A 355 -5.40 15.03 -5.67
N GLN A 356 -4.71 14.22 -4.87
CA GLN A 356 -5.32 13.51 -3.74
C GLN A 356 -4.72 13.93 -2.40
N PRO A 357 -5.53 13.95 -1.33
CA PRO A 357 -5.02 14.11 0.02
C PRO A 357 -4.30 12.83 0.47
N PRO A 358 -3.44 12.91 1.51
CA PRO A 358 -2.86 11.74 2.15
C PRO A 358 -3.90 10.74 2.64
N ILE A 359 -3.49 9.46 2.72
CA ILE A 359 -4.34 8.38 3.21
C ILE A 359 -3.82 7.83 4.55
N THR A 360 -4.70 7.22 5.34
CA THR A 360 -4.36 6.66 6.66
C THR A 360 -3.84 5.21 6.62
N ALA A 361 -3.72 4.61 5.43
CA ALA A 361 -3.03 3.33 5.26
C ALA A 361 -1.54 3.46 5.59
N SER A 362 -0.85 2.34 5.76
CA SER A 362 0.60 2.26 5.87
C SER A 362 1.16 1.36 4.76
N GLU A 363 2.45 1.51 4.46
CA GLU A 363 3.10 0.89 3.31
C GLU A 363 4.62 0.82 3.58
N ASP A 364 5.22 -0.35 3.38
CA ASP A 364 6.63 -0.56 3.72
C ASP A 364 7.61 -0.08 2.63
N PHE A 365 7.12 0.42 1.49
CA PHE A 365 7.91 1.16 0.50
C PHE A 365 8.70 2.33 1.12
N SER A 366 8.20 2.86 2.23
CA SER A 366 8.89 3.88 3.05
C SER A 366 10.31 3.46 3.46
N ASN A 367 10.61 2.14 3.57
CA ASN A 367 11.94 1.65 3.86
C ASN A 367 12.94 1.95 2.74
N PHE A 368 12.51 1.97 1.46
CA PHE A 368 13.36 2.39 0.34
C PHE A 368 13.62 3.90 0.39
N ILE A 369 12.61 4.70 0.73
CA ILE A 369 12.74 6.15 0.92
C ILE A 369 13.77 6.45 2.03
N ALA A 370 13.74 5.70 3.14
CA ALA A 370 14.67 5.83 4.25
C ALA A 370 16.14 5.55 3.85
N GLN A 371 16.38 4.90 2.70
CA GLN A 371 17.72 4.76 2.12
C GLN A 371 18.19 6.03 1.38
N GLY A 372 17.44 7.13 1.45
CA GLY A 372 17.74 8.39 0.77
C GLY A 372 17.43 8.36 -0.71
N ILE A 373 16.42 7.58 -1.13
CA ILE A 373 15.94 7.50 -2.52
C ILE A 373 14.71 8.40 -2.65
N PRO A 374 14.82 9.58 -3.32
CA PRO A 374 13.66 10.39 -3.64
C PRO A 374 12.64 9.56 -4.43
N SER A 375 11.39 9.57 -4.00
CA SER A 375 10.40 8.64 -4.53
C SER A 375 9.11 9.31 -4.93
N PHE A 376 8.37 8.64 -5.82
CA PHE A 376 7.04 9.02 -6.25
C PHE A 376 6.11 7.80 -6.23
N TYR A 377 5.19 7.83 -5.29
CA TYR A 377 4.15 6.83 -5.09
C TYR A 377 2.82 7.44 -5.50
N PHE A 378 2.07 6.82 -6.40
CA PHE A 378 0.81 7.39 -6.88
C PHE A 378 -0.35 6.39 -6.79
N THR A 379 -1.57 6.91 -6.64
CA THR A 379 -2.78 6.10 -6.62
C THR A 379 -3.23 5.78 -8.04
N LEU A 380 -3.53 4.52 -8.31
CA LEU A 380 -4.22 4.07 -9.49
C LEU A 380 -5.71 3.90 -9.17
N GLY A 381 -6.59 4.47 -9.98
CA GLY A 381 -8.02 4.25 -9.87
C GLY A 381 -8.39 2.82 -10.26
N GLY A 382 -9.14 2.14 -9.39
CA GLY A 382 -9.61 0.77 -9.60
C GLY A 382 -11.13 0.64 -9.72
N ALA A 383 -11.90 1.64 -9.29
CA ALA A 383 -13.35 1.52 -9.30
C ALA A 383 -13.94 1.60 -10.73
N ASP A 384 -14.89 0.74 -11.04
CA ASP A 384 -15.74 0.91 -12.22
C ASP A 384 -16.33 2.32 -12.22
N PRO A 385 -16.18 3.12 -13.29
CA PRO A 385 -16.59 4.53 -13.29
C PRO A 385 -18.06 4.76 -13.01
N ASP A 386 -18.95 3.90 -13.50
CA ASP A 386 -20.40 4.02 -13.31
C ASP A 386 -20.80 3.67 -11.88
N LYS A 387 -20.24 2.61 -11.32
CA LYS A 387 -20.42 2.23 -9.91
C LYS A 387 -19.87 3.30 -8.97
N TYR A 388 -18.72 3.88 -9.32
CA TYR A 388 -18.14 4.98 -8.55
C TYR A 388 -19.05 6.20 -8.53
N ALA A 389 -19.55 6.62 -9.69
CA ALA A 389 -20.45 7.74 -9.80
C ALA A 389 -21.77 7.52 -9.02
N ALA A 390 -22.33 6.31 -9.10
CA ALA A 390 -23.54 5.93 -8.36
C ALA A 390 -23.32 5.95 -6.85
N ALA A 391 -22.22 5.37 -6.36
CA ALA A 391 -21.87 5.36 -4.94
C ALA A 391 -21.67 6.79 -4.39
N MET A 392 -20.94 7.64 -5.14
CA MET A 392 -20.74 9.04 -4.75
C MET A 392 -22.08 9.82 -4.67
N ALA A 393 -22.98 9.58 -5.62
CA ALA A 393 -24.30 10.21 -5.61
C ALA A 393 -25.18 9.74 -4.43
N ALA A 394 -25.02 8.49 -4.01
CA ALA A 394 -25.71 7.91 -2.86
C ALA A 394 -25.04 8.24 -1.50
N GLY A 395 -23.83 8.82 -1.49
CA GLY A 395 -23.04 9.02 -0.27
C GLY A 395 -22.51 7.70 0.32
N GLU A 396 -22.37 6.68 -0.51
CA GLU A 396 -21.90 5.35 -0.13
C GLU A 396 -20.41 5.15 -0.48
N ALA A 397 -19.75 4.24 0.23
CA ALA A 397 -18.39 3.82 -0.09
C ALA A 397 -18.41 2.50 -0.87
N LEU A 398 -17.57 2.42 -1.91
CA LEU A 398 -17.29 1.15 -2.58
C LEU A 398 -16.43 0.23 -1.69
N PRO A 399 -16.45 -1.11 -1.93
CA PRO A 399 -15.53 -2.02 -1.25
C PRO A 399 -14.09 -1.54 -1.39
N SER A 400 -13.42 -1.32 -0.25
CA SER A 400 -12.02 -0.90 -0.21
C SER A 400 -11.09 -2.12 -0.31
N ASN A 401 -9.80 -1.86 -0.48
CA ASN A 401 -8.74 -2.85 -0.28
C ASN A 401 -8.97 -3.61 1.03
N HIS A 402 -8.58 -4.87 1.08
CA HIS A 402 -8.80 -5.88 2.14
C HIS A 402 -10.26 -6.33 2.30
N SER A 403 -11.19 -5.82 1.50
CA SER A 403 -12.56 -6.33 1.49
C SER A 403 -12.66 -7.61 0.64
N PRO A 404 -13.47 -8.62 1.06
CA PRO A 404 -13.75 -9.79 0.23
C PRO A 404 -14.48 -9.45 -1.09
N PHE A 405 -14.97 -8.23 -1.22
CA PHE A 405 -15.66 -7.71 -2.41
C PHE A 405 -14.79 -6.72 -3.21
N PHE A 406 -13.51 -6.57 -2.88
CA PHE A 406 -12.60 -5.70 -3.61
C PHE A 406 -12.32 -6.28 -5.00
N ALA A 407 -12.78 -5.59 -6.03
CA ALA A 407 -12.65 -6.01 -7.43
C ALA A 407 -12.36 -4.77 -8.30
N PRO A 408 -11.09 -4.49 -8.58
CA PRO A 408 -10.73 -3.44 -9.53
C PRO A 408 -11.28 -3.73 -10.92
N ASP A 409 -11.71 -2.68 -11.65
CA ASP A 409 -12.01 -2.77 -13.08
C ASP A 409 -10.69 -2.94 -13.83
N ALA A 410 -10.35 -4.20 -14.10
CA ALA A 410 -9.02 -4.62 -14.48
C ALA A 410 -8.55 -4.02 -15.81
N GLU A 411 -9.40 -3.96 -16.86
CA GLU A 411 -8.97 -3.46 -18.16
C GLU A 411 -8.54 -2.01 -18.14
N PRO A 412 -9.37 -1.03 -17.74
CA PRO A 412 -8.94 0.36 -17.69
C PRO A 412 -7.87 0.60 -16.63
N ALA A 413 -7.85 -0.14 -15.51
CA ALA A 413 -6.80 -0.03 -14.51
C ALA A 413 -5.43 -0.44 -15.05
N LEU A 414 -5.30 -1.62 -15.68
CA LEU A 414 -4.05 -2.09 -16.27
C LEU A 414 -3.54 -1.15 -17.37
N ARG A 415 -4.43 -0.72 -18.28
CA ARG A 415 -4.08 0.22 -19.35
C ARG A 415 -3.54 1.53 -18.79
N THR A 416 -4.21 2.08 -17.78
CA THR A 416 -3.81 3.33 -17.14
C THR A 416 -2.50 3.19 -16.38
N ALA A 417 -2.30 2.10 -15.64
CA ALA A 417 -1.08 1.82 -14.91
C ALA A 417 0.12 1.77 -15.86
N MET A 418 0.07 0.93 -16.90
CA MET A 418 1.15 0.82 -17.90
C MET A 418 1.44 2.16 -18.58
N ALA A 419 0.41 2.92 -18.96
CA ALA A 419 0.61 4.22 -19.59
C ALA A 419 1.27 5.23 -18.63
N ALA A 420 0.87 5.24 -17.36
CA ALA A 420 1.44 6.09 -16.32
C ALA A 420 2.90 5.73 -16.03
N GLU A 421 3.18 4.45 -15.78
CA GLU A 421 4.52 3.95 -15.50
C GLU A 421 5.50 4.25 -16.65
N VAL A 422 5.12 3.97 -17.90
CA VAL A 422 5.93 4.26 -19.08
C VAL A 422 6.21 5.75 -19.21
N ALA A 423 5.20 6.61 -19.00
CA ALA A 423 5.38 8.07 -19.08
C ALA A 423 6.36 8.59 -18.01
N VAL A 424 6.23 8.10 -16.77
CA VAL A 424 7.11 8.44 -15.65
C VAL A 424 8.53 7.94 -15.92
N LEU A 425 8.69 6.68 -16.29
CA LEU A 425 10.00 6.08 -16.54
C LEU A 425 10.75 6.77 -17.69
N ARG A 426 10.10 7.04 -18.82
CA ARG A 426 10.73 7.76 -19.94
C ARG A 426 11.14 9.17 -19.56
N ASN A 427 10.36 9.86 -18.73
CA ASN A 427 10.75 11.19 -18.25
C ASN A 427 12.01 11.14 -17.37
N LEU A 428 12.14 10.12 -16.54
CA LEU A 428 13.25 9.98 -15.59
C LEU A 428 14.51 9.40 -16.23
N LEU A 429 14.36 8.45 -17.15
CA LEU A 429 15.47 7.81 -17.86
C LEU A 429 16.04 8.66 -19.00
N GLY A 430 15.43 9.83 -19.29
CA GLY A 430 15.88 10.72 -20.35
C GLY A 430 15.44 10.28 -21.74
N GLY A 431 15.81 11.09 -22.74
CA GLY A 431 15.49 10.81 -24.15
C GLY A 431 16.30 9.66 -24.77
N PRO A 432 16.26 9.50 -26.11
CA PRO A 432 16.97 8.44 -26.80
C PRO A 432 18.47 8.44 -26.49
N PRO A 433 19.14 7.27 -26.55
CA PRO A 433 20.59 7.16 -26.42
C PRO A 433 21.29 8.08 -27.43
N GLN A 434 22.32 8.82 -26.99
CA GLN A 434 23.15 9.66 -27.85
C GLN A 434 24.16 8.83 -28.64
#